data_b2e238bb15300f59fb674f43031ee35b
#
_entry.id   b2e238bb15300f59fb674f43031ee35b
#
_cell.length_a   1.000
_cell.length_b   1.000
_cell.length_c   1.000
_cell.angle_alpha   90.00
_cell.angle_beta   90.00
_cell.angle_gamma   90.00
#
_symmetry.space_group_name_H-M   'P 1'
#
loop_
_entity.id
_entity.type
_entity.pdbx_description
1 polymer ?
#
loop_
_entity_poly.entity_id
_entity_poly.type
_entity_poly.pdbx_seq_one_letter_code
_entity_poly.pdbx_strand_id
1 'polypeptide(L)'
;AVVYSMAGLSFREYIGLAAGIETEPVVLENLIGGHEKISAAIIAAVESKKKKVLALFKEYLKKGYFPYFVEFDDISVYYMVLEQGIRTTIESDLLSIYPTLNGSSIKKIKRLLSIIAESAPFTPDLKRLKRIVEIGDERTLKTYLKYLEDGGVIISLTKLGSRLGALEKPEKIYLNNPNQIYAISSRGKENIGTIR
;
A
#
# COMPACT_ATOMS: atom_id res chain seq x y z
N ALA A 1 15.05 -19.75 12.59
CA ALA A 1 14.32 -18.55 12.99
C ALA A 1 12.88 -18.65 12.47
N VAL A 2 11.89 -18.27 13.27
CA VAL A 2 10.49 -18.18 12.84
C VAL A 2 10.25 -16.77 12.36
N VAL A 3 9.80 -16.60 11.13
CA VAL A 3 9.47 -15.30 10.55
C VAL A 3 7.97 -15.08 10.67
N TYR A 4 7.57 -14.01 11.36
CA TYR A 4 6.18 -13.58 11.44
C TYR A 4 5.99 -12.38 10.50
N SER A 5 4.97 -12.46 9.62
CA SER A 5 4.54 -11.33 8.82
C SER A 5 3.42 -10.60 9.58
N MET A 6 3.63 -9.33 9.90
CA MET A 6 2.63 -8.47 10.53
C MET A 6 2.10 -7.48 9.49
N ALA A 7 0.84 -7.62 9.12
CA ALA A 7 0.17 -6.64 8.27
C ALA A 7 -0.08 -5.35 9.06
N GLY A 8 -0.34 -4.25 8.35
CA GLY A 8 -0.84 -3.04 8.99
C GLY A 8 -2.28 -3.23 9.51
N LEU A 9 -2.78 -2.23 10.21
CA LEU A 9 -4.13 -2.26 10.77
C LEU A 9 -5.19 -2.45 9.68
N SER A 10 -6.13 -3.33 9.93
CA SER A 10 -7.39 -3.35 9.21
C SER A 10 -8.25 -2.14 9.60
N PHE A 11 -9.26 -1.81 8.81
CA PHE A 11 -10.20 -0.74 9.16
C PHE A 11 -10.91 -1.02 10.49
N ARG A 12 -11.19 -2.28 10.81
CA ARG A 12 -11.77 -2.71 12.08
C ARG A 12 -10.86 -2.34 13.27
N GLU A 13 -9.58 -2.69 13.18
CA GLU A 13 -8.59 -2.37 14.22
C GLU A 13 -8.36 -0.85 14.34
N TYR A 14 -8.36 -0.15 13.20
CA TYR A 14 -8.29 1.31 13.18
C TYR A 14 -9.45 1.96 13.94
N ILE A 15 -10.70 1.49 13.75
CA ILE A 15 -11.86 2.05 14.48
C ILE A 15 -11.70 1.79 15.99
N GLY A 16 -11.20 0.63 16.37
CA GLY A 16 -10.88 0.31 17.76
C GLY A 16 -9.90 1.32 18.35
N LEU A 17 -8.79 1.55 17.67
CA LEU A 17 -7.74 2.45 18.13
C LEU A 17 -8.12 3.94 18.07
N ALA A 18 -8.76 4.38 16.98
CA ALA A 18 -9.05 5.80 16.73
C ALA A 18 -10.38 6.29 17.36
N ALA A 19 -11.30 5.39 17.64
CA ALA A 19 -12.65 5.75 18.11
C ALA A 19 -13.08 4.98 19.39
N GLY A 20 -12.27 4.03 19.87
CA GLY A 20 -12.62 3.21 21.03
C GLY A 20 -13.86 2.34 20.77
N ILE A 21 -14.03 1.85 19.52
CA ILE A 21 -15.18 1.04 19.11
C ILE A 21 -14.66 -0.35 18.79
N GLU A 22 -14.88 -1.30 19.65
CA GLU A 22 -14.53 -2.69 19.42
C GLU A 22 -15.66 -3.40 18.66
N THR A 23 -15.30 -4.15 17.65
CA THR A 23 -16.21 -5.00 16.89
C THR A 23 -15.58 -6.36 16.67
N GLU A 24 -16.38 -7.41 16.79
CA GLU A 24 -15.92 -8.77 16.58
C GLU A 24 -15.58 -9.03 15.10
N PRO A 25 -14.59 -9.90 14.84
CA PRO A 25 -14.32 -10.37 13.49
C PRO A 25 -15.53 -11.13 12.93
N VAL A 26 -15.86 -10.87 11.69
CA VAL A 26 -16.95 -11.55 10.99
C VAL A 26 -16.38 -12.51 9.98
N VAL A 27 -16.74 -13.78 10.07
CA VAL A 27 -16.37 -14.79 9.08
C VAL A 27 -17.17 -14.59 7.79
N LEU A 28 -16.60 -15.00 6.66
CA LEU A 28 -17.16 -14.75 5.32
C LEU A 28 -18.58 -15.31 5.17
N GLU A 29 -18.84 -16.50 5.71
CA GLU A 29 -20.14 -17.16 5.65
C GLU A 29 -21.24 -16.31 6.29
N ASN A 30 -20.96 -15.73 7.45
CA ASN A 30 -21.88 -14.86 8.17
C ASN A 30 -22.09 -13.53 7.44
N LEU A 31 -21.04 -13.02 6.78
CA LEU A 31 -21.13 -11.81 5.98
C LEU A 31 -22.03 -12.00 4.75
N ILE A 32 -21.93 -13.13 4.05
CA ILE A 32 -22.76 -13.42 2.87
C ILE A 32 -24.25 -13.48 3.25
N GLY A 33 -24.57 -14.13 4.37
CA GLY A 33 -25.98 -14.32 4.80
C GLY A 33 -26.57 -13.19 5.65
N GLY A 34 -25.73 -12.30 6.21
CA GLY A 34 -26.18 -11.34 7.23
C GLY A 34 -25.57 -9.94 7.14
N HIS A 35 -24.99 -9.57 6.02
CA HIS A 35 -24.25 -8.30 5.85
C HIS A 35 -25.04 -7.06 6.25
N GLU A 36 -26.37 -7.03 6.02
CA GLU A 36 -27.22 -5.89 6.36
C GLU A 36 -27.29 -5.67 7.88
N LYS A 37 -27.51 -6.76 8.67
CA LYS A 37 -27.56 -6.67 10.13
C LYS A 37 -26.21 -6.32 10.72
N ILE A 38 -25.14 -6.92 10.17
CA ILE A 38 -23.76 -6.68 10.63
C ILE A 38 -23.36 -5.23 10.36
N SER A 39 -23.61 -4.74 9.15
CA SER A 39 -23.32 -3.34 8.79
C SER A 39 -24.12 -2.35 9.61
N ALA A 40 -25.42 -2.61 9.82
CA ALA A 40 -26.26 -1.77 10.67
C ALA A 40 -25.76 -1.69 12.12
N ALA A 41 -25.32 -2.82 12.69
CA ALA A 41 -24.75 -2.85 14.04
C ALA A 41 -23.44 -2.03 14.14
N ILE A 42 -22.55 -2.16 13.14
CA ILE A 42 -21.32 -1.37 13.09
C ILE A 42 -21.62 0.12 12.94
N ILE A 43 -22.56 0.47 12.04
CA ILE A 43 -22.97 1.86 11.83
C ILE A 43 -23.52 2.45 13.13
N ALA A 44 -24.45 1.75 13.82
CA ALA A 44 -25.00 2.20 15.07
C ALA A 44 -23.94 2.40 16.16
N ALA A 45 -22.97 1.48 16.27
CA ALA A 45 -21.85 1.61 17.20
C ALA A 45 -21.00 2.86 16.91
N VAL A 46 -20.72 3.15 15.62
CA VAL A 46 -19.94 4.33 15.22
C VAL A 46 -20.75 5.62 15.47
N GLU A 47 -22.04 5.64 15.14
CA GLU A 47 -22.91 6.80 15.33
C GLU A 47 -23.16 7.13 16.81
N SER A 48 -23.17 6.13 17.71
CA SER A 48 -23.21 6.34 19.15
C SER A 48 -22.07 7.21 19.67
N LYS A 49 -20.94 7.20 19.00
CA LYS A 49 -19.76 8.06 19.25
C LYS A 49 -19.79 9.38 18.46
N LYS A 50 -20.92 9.75 17.89
CA LYS A 50 -21.08 10.94 17.04
C LYS A 50 -20.12 11.00 15.85
N LYS A 51 -19.73 9.83 15.33
CA LYS A 51 -18.86 9.69 14.15
C LYS A 51 -19.63 9.05 13.00
N LYS A 52 -19.11 9.17 11.77
CA LYS A 52 -19.67 8.53 10.57
C LYS A 52 -18.67 7.51 10.02
N VAL A 53 -19.14 6.32 9.67
CA VAL A 53 -18.30 5.22 9.16
C VAL A 53 -17.47 5.66 7.95
N LEU A 54 -18.10 6.32 6.96
CA LEU A 54 -17.39 6.77 5.75
C LEU A 54 -16.34 7.85 6.04
N ALA A 55 -16.56 8.70 7.05
CA ALA A 55 -15.56 9.68 7.46
C ALA A 55 -14.35 8.97 8.09
N LEU A 56 -14.58 8.03 9.01
CA LEU A 56 -13.51 7.20 9.60
C LEU A 56 -12.78 6.38 8.53
N PHE A 57 -13.49 5.85 7.54
CA PHE A 57 -12.86 5.10 6.45
C PHE A 57 -11.96 6.00 5.59
N LYS A 58 -12.40 7.23 5.29
CA LYS A 58 -11.54 8.20 4.59
C LYS A 58 -10.29 8.57 5.38
N GLU A 59 -10.41 8.72 6.70
CA GLU A 59 -9.25 8.94 7.58
C GLU A 59 -8.32 7.73 7.63
N TYR A 60 -8.87 6.52 7.73
CA TYR A 60 -8.11 5.28 7.65
C TYR A 60 -7.27 5.18 6.36
N LEU A 61 -7.88 5.46 5.23
CA LEU A 61 -7.17 5.47 3.95
C LEU A 61 -6.00 6.47 3.91
N LYS A 62 -6.15 7.60 4.63
CA LYS A 62 -5.11 8.64 4.71
C LYS A 62 -3.97 8.27 5.67
N LYS A 63 -4.28 7.73 6.85
CA LYS A 63 -3.29 7.57 7.92
C LYS A 63 -3.42 6.31 8.77
N GLY A 64 -4.44 5.49 8.57
CA GLY A 64 -4.83 4.45 9.53
C GLY A 64 -4.15 3.09 9.35
N TYR A 65 -3.28 2.90 8.37
CA TYR A 65 -2.66 1.61 8.12
C TYR A 65 -1.58 1.26 9.16
N PHE A 66 -0.77 2.23 9.58
CA PHE A 66 0.27 2.02 10.57
C PHE A 66 -0.18 2.51 11.95
N PRO A 67 -0.06 1.68 13.02
CA PRO A 67 -0.56 2.03 14.35
C PRO A 67 0.09 3.29 14.95
N TYR A 68 1.30 3.62 14.58
CA TYR A 68 2.00 4.80 15.06
C TYR A 68 1.42 6.14 14.56
N PHE A 69 0.33 6.11 13.74
CA PHE A 69 -0.36 7.35 13.35
C PHE A 69 -0.86 8.15 14.57
N VAL A 70 -1.09 7.47 15.69
CA VAL A 70 -1.54 8.09 16.96
C VAL A 70 -0.49 9.00 17.60
N GLU A 71 0.77 8.87 17.21
CA GLU A 71 1.89 9.65 17.75
C GLU A 71 2.05 11.02 17.06
N PHE A 72 1.26 11.26 15.99
CA PHE A 72 1.39 12.48 15.18
C PHE A 72 0.09 13.30 15.20
N ASP A 73 0.17 14.50 15.75
CA ASP A 73 -0.92 15.50 15.68
C ASP A 73 -1.00 16.10 14.27
N ASP A 74 0.15 16.32 13.62
CA ASP A 74 0.23 16.85 12.25
C ASP A 74 0.40 15.73 11.24
N ILE A 75 -0.59 15.59 10.36
CA ILE A 75 -0.58 14.59 9.28
C ILE A 75 0.59 14.79 8.31
N SER A 76 1.09 16.02 8.15
CA SER A 76 2.23 16.29 7.27
C SER A 76 3.50 15.65 7.82
N VAL A 77 3.70 15.68 9.14
CA VAL A 77 4.82 15.00 9.80
C VAL A 77 4.71 13.48 9.63
N TYR A 78 3.50 12.93 9.80
CA TYR A 78 3.24 11.52 9.55
C TYR A 78 3.63 11.11 8.12
N TYR A 79 3.27 11.91 7.11
CA TYR A 79 3.65 11.60 5.72
C TYR A 79 5.15 11.73 5.47
N MET A 80 5.83 12.68 6.11
CA MET A 80 7.29 12.78 6.05
C MET A 80 7.96 11.53 6.62
N VAL A 81 7.46 10.99 7.72
CA VAL A 81 7.98 9.74 8.32
C VAL A 81 7.74 8.55 7.40
N LEU A 82 6.55 8.44 6.77
CA LEU A 82 6.26 7.40 5.77
C LEU A 82 7.20 7.50 4.56
N GLU A 83 7.36 8.70 4.01
CA GLU A 83 8.27 8.92 2.87
C GLU A 83 9.70 8.56 3.24
N GLN A 84 10.15 8.95 4.43
CA GLN A 84 11.49 8.60 4.92
C GLN A 84 11.66 7.09 5.07
N GLY A 85 10.65 6.36 5.56
CA GLY A 85 10.67 4.91 5.65
C GLY A 85 10.84 4.25 4.27
N ILE A 86 10.04 4.67 3.28
CA ILE A 86 10.15 4.19 1.90
C ILE A 86 11.53 4.51 1.31
N ARG A 87 12.04 5.71 1.57
CA ARG A 87 13.37 6.13 1.12
C ARG A 87 14.46 5.27 1.73
N THR A 88 14.39 4.98 3.03
CA THR A 88 15.33 4.11 3.73
C THR A 88 15.31 2.70 3.14
N THR A 89 14.12 2.14 2.90
CA THR A 89 13.99 0.83 2.24
C THR A 89 14.70 0.81 0.89
N ILE A 90 14.50 1.83 0.05
CA ILE A 90 15.08 1.86 -1.31
C ILE A 90 16.58 2.17 -1.29
N GLU A 91 17.02 3.10 -0.45
CA GLU A 91 18.40 3.63 -0.46
C GLU A 91 19.36 2.87 0.45
N SER A 92 18.86 2.14 1.44
CA SER A 92 19.65 1.44 2.44
C SER A 92 19.40 -0.06 2.41
N ASP A 93 18.16 -0.49 2.67
CA ASP A 93 17.83 -1.90 2.86
C ASP A 93 18.03 -2.70 1.58
N LEU A 94 17.53 -2.19 0.43
CA LEU A 94 17.72 -2.87 -0.86
C LEU A 94 19.19 -2.93 -1.26
N LEU A 95 20.00 -1.92 -0.97
CA LEU A 95 21.44 -1.96 -1.25
C LEU A 95 22.15 -3.01 -0.40
N SER A 96 21.73 -3.20 0.84
CA SER A 96 22.28 -4.21 1.74
C SER A 96 21.96 -5.63 1.26
N ILE A 97 20.76 -5.85 0.72
CA ILE A 97 20.32 -7.16 0.22
C ILE A 97 20.85 -7.42 -1.19
N TYR A 98 20.92 -6.40 -2.04
CA TYR A 98 21.32 -6.49 -3.45
C TYR A 98 22.55 -5.61 -3.76
N PRO A 99 23.77 -6.05 -3.42
CA PRO A 99 24.99 -5.24 -3.57
C PRO A 99 25.32 -4.82 -5.01
N THR A 100 24.68 -5.42 -6.00
CA THR A 100 24.82 -5.05 -7.43
C THR A 100 24.09 -3.77 -7.80
N LEU A 101 23.21 -3.28 -6.94
CA LEU A 101 22.54 -1.99 -7.13
C LEU A 101 23.55 -0.86 -6.96
N ASN A 102 23.37 0.19 -7.76
CA ASN A 102 24.18 1.41 -7.71
C ASN A 102 23.27 2.64 -7.70
N GLY A 103 23.84 3.82 -7.55
CA GLY A 103 23.09 5.07 -7.49
C GLY A 103 22.19 5.33 -8.72
N SER A 104 22.60 4.86 -9.92
CA SER A 104 21.77 4.96 -11.12
C SER A 104 20.56 4.05 -11.04
N SER A 105 20.75 2.82 -10.55
CA SER A 105 19.66 1.85 -10.31
C SER A 105 18.64 2.40 -9.30
N ILE A 106 19.11 2.96 -8.20
CA ILE A 106 18.25 3.58 -7.17
C ILE A 106 17.41 4.73 -7.75
N LYS A 107 18.00 5.60 -8.57
CA LYS A 107 17.24 6.67 -9.25
C LYS A 107 16.13 6.11 -10.13
N LYS A 108 16.41 5.04 -10.88
CA LYS A 108 15.43 4.38 -11.74
C LYS A 108 14.32 3.71 -10.93
N ILE A 109 14.65 3.06 -9.81
CA ILE A 109 13.68 2.44 -8.90
C ILE A 109 12.75 3.51 -8.31
N LYS A 110 13.28 4.64 -7.85
CA LYS A 110 12.47 5.76 -7.35
C LYS A 110 11.55 6.34 -8.42
N ARG A 111 12.05 6.52 -9.66
CA ARG A 111 11.23 7.00 -10.78
C ARG A 111 10.11 6.02 -11.11
N LEU A 112 10.40 4.71 -11.08
CA LEU A 112 9.42 3.66 -11.27
C LEU A 112 8.32 3.71 -10.19
N LEU A 113 8.71 3.85 -8.92
CA LEU A 113 7.77 3.97 -7.81
C LEU A 113 6.87 5.21 -7.95
N SER A 114 7.41 6.37 -8.33
CA SER A 114 6.60 7.59 -8.57
C SER A 114 5.56 7.37 -9.67
N ILE A 115 5.92 6.69 -10.76
CA ILE A 115 4.97 6.37 -11.84
C ILE A 115 3.84 5.46 -11.33
N ILE A 116 4.18 4.45 -10.52
CA ILE A 116 3.19 3.55 -9.92
C ILE A 116 2.26 4.32 -8.98
N ALA A 117 2.82 5.18 -8.13
CA ALA A 117 2.05 5.97 -7.16
C ALA A 117 1.07 6.95 -7.82
N GLU A 118 1.44 7.52 -8.98
CA GLU A 118 0.58 8.45 -9.73
C GLU A 118 -0.50 7.76 -10.57
N SER A 119 -0.38 6.45 -10.77
CA SER A 119 -1.21 5.65 -11.68
C SER A 119 -1.97 4.58 -10.90
N ALA A 120 -3.26 4.79 -10.65
CA ALA A 120 -4.03 3.77 -9.95
C ALA A 120 -5.27 3.34 -10.74
N PRO A 121 -5.65 2.08 -10.67
CA PRO A 121 -4.77 0.93 -10.48
C PRO A 121 -3.80 0.81 -11.67
N PHE A 122 -2.53 0.58 -11.38
CA PHE A 122 -1.50 0.57 -12.42
C PHE A 122 -1.48 -0.77 -13.17
N THR A 123 -1.83 -0.74 -14.46
CA THR A 123 -1.64 -1.87 -15.38
C THR A 123 -0.35 -1.63 -16.16
N PRO A 124 0.72 -2.40 -15.90
CA PRO A 124 2.02 -2.09 -16.45
C PRO A 124 2.11 -2.37 -17.96
N ASP A 125 2.40 -1.35 -18.75
CA ASP A 125 2.97 -1.49 -20.07
C ASP A 125 4.50 -1.50 -19.93
N LEU A 126 5.11 -2.69 -19.91
CA LEU A 126 6.54 -2.84 -19.65
C LEU A 126 7.40 -2.15 -20.72
N LYS A 127 6.94 -2.10 -21.97
CA LYS A 127 7.67 -1.42 -23.06
C LYS A 127 7.69 0.09 -22.84
N ARG A 128 6.54 0.66 -22.48
CA ARG A 128 6.42 2.08 -22.15
C ARG A 128 7.19 2.45 -20.90
N LEU A 129 7.09 1.65 -19.83
CA LEU A 129 7.82 1.86 -18.57
C LEU A 129 9.32 1.84 -18.79
N LYS A 130 9.82 0.83 -19.50
CA LYS A 130 11.24 0.69 -19.83
C LYS A 130 11.79 1.96 -20.48
N ARG A 131 11.04 2.53 -21.42
CA ARG A 131 11.42 3.76 -22.11
C ARG A 131 11.40 4.98 -21.18
N ILE A 132 10.34 5.15 -20.37
CA ILE A 132 10.22 6.29 -19.47
C ILE A 132 11.29 6.24 -18.36
N VAL A 133 11.56 5.06 -17.81
CA VAL A 133 12.54 4.87 -16.73
C VAL A 133 13.98 4.73 -17.26
N GLU A 134 14.15 4.72 -18.60
CA GLU A 134 15.45 4.59 -19.26
C GLU A 134 16.18 3.30 -18.88
N ILE A 135 15.46 2.18 -18.91
CA ILE A 135 15.99 0.83 -18.65
C ILE A 135 16.24 0.15 -20.00
N GLY A 136 17.41 -0.47 -20.18
CA GLY A 136 17.82 -1.11 -21.42
C GLY A 136 16.99 -2.33 -21.80
N ASP A 137 16.58 -3.14 -20.84
CA ASP A 137 15.90 -4.41 -21.07
C ASP A 137 14.75 -4.66 -20.09
N GLU A 138 13.81 -5.54 -20.49
CA GLU A 138 12.64 -5.87 -19.67
C GLU A 138 12.97 -6.70 -18.43
N ARG A 139 14.06 -7.47 -18.46
CA ARG A 139 14.45 -8.28 -17.32
C ARG A 139 14.88 -7.39 -16.16
N THR A 140 15.69 -6.38 -16.42
CA THR A 140 16.08 -5.38 -15.42
C THR A 140 14.87 -4.65 -14.84
N LEU A 141 13.88 -4.27 -15.68
CA LEU A 141 12.64 -3.66 -15.19
C LEU A 141 11.88 -4.59 -14.24
N LYS A 142 11.71 -5.86 -14.62
CA LYS A 142 11.05 -6.86 -13.77
C LYS A 142 11.82 -7.08 -12.47
N THR A 143 13.14 -7.08 -12.53
CA THR A 143 13.99 -7.17 -11.35
C THR A 143 13.76 -5.99 -10.40
N TYR A 144 13.65 -4.76 -10.92
CA TYR A 144 13.36 -3.59 -10.08
C TYR A 144 11.96 -3.63 -9.47
N LEU A 145 10.95 -4.13 -10.20
CA LEU A 145 9.63 -4.38 -9.64
C LEU A 145 9.70 -5.41 -8.50
N LYS A 146 10.45 -6.49 -8.70
CA LYS A 146 10.68 -7.50 -7.68
C LYS A 146 11.35 -6.92 -6.43
N TYR A 147 12.33 -6.06 -6.58
CA TYR A 147 12.98 -5.39 -5.44
C TYR A 147 12.00 -4.51 -4.64
N LEU A 148 11.13 -3.76 -5.33
CA LEU A 148 10.10 -2.97 -4.65
C LEU A 148 9.07 -3.86 -3.93
N GLU A 149 8.76 -5.02 -4.47
CA GLU A 149 7.87 -6.01 -3.86
C GLU A 149 8.51 -6.68 -2.64
N ASP A 150 9.77 -7.12 -2.75
CA ASP A 150 10.54 -7.69 -1.65
C ASP A 150 10.76 -6.69 -0.51
N GLY A 151 10.90 -5.40 -0.84
CA GLY A 151 10.95 -4.30 0.12
C GLY A 151 9.58 -3.92 0.71
N GLY A 152 8.49 -4.61 0.35
CA GLY A 152 7.16 -4.34 0.86
C GLY A 152 6.59 -2.97 0.44
N VAL A 153 7.10 -2.37 -0.65
CA VAL A 153 6.63 -1.06 -1.13
C VAL A 153 5.47 -1.20 -2.11
N ILE A 154 5.47 -2.27 -2.90
CA ILE A 154 4.39 -2.56 -3.86
C ILE A 154 3.85 -3.98 -3.68
N ILE A 155 2.67 -4.21 -4.23
CA ILE A 155 2.03 -5.52 -4.38
C ILE A 155 1.76 -5.74 -5.86
N SER A 156 2.25 -6.87 -6.40
CA SER A 156 2.02 -7.30 -7.78
C SER A 156 0.96 -8.38 -7.84
N LEU A 157 -0.06 -8.20 -8.66
CA LEU A 157 -1.05 -9.24 -8.96
C LEU A 157 -0.70 -9.90 -10.28
N THR A 158 -0.54 -11.21 -10.25
CA THR A 158 -0.31 -12.07 -11.43
C THR A 158 -1.48 -13.01 -11.66
N LYS A 159 -1.58 -13.59 -12.86
CA LYS A 159 -2.61 -14.59 -13.15
C LYS A 159 -2.42 -15.85 -12.30
N LEU A 160 -3.55 -16.36 -11.80
CA LEU A 160 -3.58 -17.66 -11.14
C LEU A 160 -3.26 -18.75 -12.19
N GLY A 161 -2.23 -19.57 -11.95
CA GLY A 161 -1.87 -20.70 -12.84
C GLY A 161 -0.49 -20.61 -13.48
N SER A 162 0.23 -19.53 -13.30
CA SER A 162 1.62 -19.44 -13.72
C SER A 162 2.55 -20.11 -12.71
N ARG A 163 3.07 -21.29 -13.07
CA ARG A 163 4.02 -22.07 -12.24
C ARG A 163 5.47 -21.59 -12.32
N LEU A 164 5.78 -20.64 -13.19
CA LEU A 164 7.14 -20.12 -13.44
C LEU A 164 7.36 -18.69 -12.87
N GLY A 165 6.62 -18.33 -11.95
CA GLY A 165 6.22 -17.13 -11.24
C GLY A 165 7.17 -15.98 -10.97
N ALA A 166 8.46 -16.11 -10.90
CA ALA A 166 9.29 -15.03 -10.32
C ALA A 166 9.60 -13.85 -11.28
N LEU A 167 9.37 -13.99 -12.59
CA LEU A 167 9.68 -12.95 -13.59
C LEU A 167 8.55 -12.74 -14.60
N GLU A 168 7.32 -13.06 -14.23
CA GLU A 168 6.18 -12.78 -15.09
C GLU A 168 5.79 -11.31 -15.07
N LYS A 169 5.12 -10.91 -16.15
CA LYS A 169 4.54 -9.57 -16.22
C LYS A 169 3.37 -9.51 -15.24
N PRO A 170 3.42 -8.64 -14.24
CA PRO A 170 2.26 -8.44 -13.39
C PRO A 170 1.09 -7.84 -14.18
N GLU A 171 -0.13 -8.28 -13.90
CA GLU A 171 -1.34 -7.71 -14.50
C GLU A 171 -1.68 -6.35 -13.90
N LYS A 172 -1.49 -6.25 -12.60
CA LYS A 172 -1.72 -5.00 -11.87
C LYS A 172 -0.66 -4.84 -10.79
N ILE A 173 -0.31 -3.61 -10.53
CA ILE A 173 0.60 -3.22 -9.46
C ILE A 173 -0.11 -2.18 -8.59
N TYR A 174 0.00 -2.34 -7.28
CA TYR A 174 -0.50 -1.42 -6.27
C TYR A 174 0.63 -1.02 -5.32
N LEU A 175 0.54 0.14 -4.72
CA LEU A 175 1.30 0.42 -3.51
C LEU A 175 0.82 -0.52 -2.39
N ASN A 176 1.71 -0.87 -1.48
CA ASN A 176 1.43 -1.85 -0.42
C ASN A 176 0.26 -1.42 0.48
N ASN A 177 0.08 -0.13 0.67
CA ASN A 177 -1.03 0.40 1.44
C ASN A 177 -1.44 1.82 0.95
N PRO A 178 -2.69 2.24 1.21
CA PRO A 178 -3.19 3.53 0.74
C PRO A 178 -2.48 4.74 1.35
N ASN A 179 -1.93 4.64 2.57
CA ASN A 179 -1.23 5.77 3.18
C ASN A 179 0.02 6.18 2.40
N GLN A 180 0.69 5.23 1.73
CA GLN A 180 1.84 5.50 0.87
C GLN A 180 1.47 6.37 -0.34
N ILE A 181 0.24 6.27 -0.85
CA ILE A 181 -0.23 7.12 -1.95
C ILE A 181 -0.19 8.59 -1.54
N TYR A 182 -0.65 8.88 -0.33
CA TYR A 182 -0.66 10.26 0.20
C TYR A 182 0.74 10.77 0.53
N ALA A 183 1.67 9.88 0.90
CA ALA A 183 3.05 10.25 1.21
C ALA A 183 3.90 10.49 -0.04
N ILE A 184 3.70 9.71 -1.12
CA ILE A 184 4.56 9.73 -2.31
C ILE A 184 3.99 10.64 -3.41
N SER A 185 2.65 10.71 -3.54
CA SER A 185 2.02 11.46 -4.62
C SER A 185 2.12 12.96 -4.37
N SER A 186 2.79 13.67 -5.27
CA SER A 186 2.86 15.13 -5.27
C SER A 186 1.53 15.82 -5.57
N ARG A 187 0.54 15.06 -5.99
CA ARG A 187 -0.82 15.55 -6.27
C ARG A 187 -1.72 15.07 -5.16
N GLY A 188 -2.18 15.95 -4.30
CA GLY A 188 -3.23 15.70 -3.30
C GLY A 188 -4.53 15.18 -3.92
N LYS A 189 -4.46 14.01 -4.55
CA LYS A 189 -5.56 13.38 -5.25
C LYS A 189 -6.39 12.59 -4.26
N GLU A 190 -7.40 13.22 -3.74
CA GLU A 190 -8.53 12.55 -3.06
C GLU A 190 -9.39 11.71 -4.04
N ASN A 191 -8.79 11.04 -5.00
CA ASN A 191 -9.55 10.21 -5.92
C ASN A 191 -9.64 8.78 -5.35
N ILE A 192 -10.82 8.42 -4.84
CA ILE A 192 -11.12 7.07 -4.35
C ILE A 192 -10.78 5.98 -5.39
N GLY A 193 -10.83 6.30 -6.68
CA GLY A 193 -10.39 5.41 -7.75
C GLY A 193 -8.89 5.08 -7.72
N THR A 194 -8.08 5.91 -7.06
CA THR A 194 -6.64 5.70 -6.90
C THR A 194 -6.32 4.79 -5.71
N ILE A 195 -7.28 4.61 -4.81
CA ILE A 195 -7.12 3.93 -3.51
C ILE A 195 -7.69 2.50 -3.55
N ARG A 196 -8.23 2.06 -4.67
CA ARG A 196 -8.78 0.71 -4.85
C ARG A 196 -7.72 -0.36 -5.00
#